data_1c18c4eda9125eecf35486915e28e6ee
#
_entry.id   1c18c4eda9125eecf35486915e28e6ee
#
_cell.length_a   1.000
_cell.length_b   1.000
_cell.length_c   1.000
_cell.angle_alpha   90.00
_cell.angle_beta   90.00
_cell.angle_gamma   90.00
#
_symmetry.space_group_name_H-M   'P 1'
#
loop_
_entity.id
_entity.type
_entity.pdbx_description
1 polymer ?
#
loop_
_entity_poly.entity_id
_entity_poly.type
_entity_poly.pdbx_seq_one_letter_code
_entity_poly.pdbx_strand_id
1 'polypeptide(L)'
;MDELNILELIEEKKYLQLKRILEEMNEVDIAEILDDLDLHTALLIFRMLPKDLAVEVFAHFSIEQQRDLVNAMTDKELNFILDELFFDDMIDLLEEMPANIVNKILMQSSSEERKLINQFLKYPPDSAGSIMTIEYVELKKTMTVREAMAHIKETGLSKETVYTCYVTDRNRKLEGIISLRILVVSDENALIEDLMEDEVIFVETHDDQETVAAVFVRYGFLAVPVVDKEHRLTGIITVDDIMDVMEQEATEDFQRMAAMAPSEEPYMDSGVFALAKQRIVWLLILMIAATFTGHIITSFENVLGSVVILTSFIPMLMNTGGSSGSQASTLVIRGLATGEIELKDVFKVIWKEFRISLLVGITLAIVNFGRLMSIEKVEIHIALTVSLT
;
A
#
# COMPACT_ATOMS: atom_id res chain seq x y z
N MET A 1 -27.27 4.73 6.49
CA MET A 1 -28.27 5.87 6.42
C MET A 1 -27.80 6.71 5.25
N ASP A 2 -28.69 7.22 4.39
CA ASP A 2 -28.23 7.76 3.12
C ASP A 2 -27.47 9.08 3.32
N GLU A 3 -26.27 9.26 2.73
CA GLU A 3 -25.48 10.50 2.63
C GLU A 3 -26.34 11.72 2.26
N LEU A 4 -27.30 11.51 1.36
CA LEU A 4 -28.31 12.53 0.98
C LEU A 4 -29.04 13.15 2.17
N ASN A 5 -29.29 12.39 3.24
CA ASN A 5 -29.97 12.90 4.42
C ASN A 5 -29.04 13.81 5.27
N ILE A 6 -27.74 13.53 5.27
CA ILE A 6 -26.72 14.32 5.97
C ILE A 6 -26.50 15.65 5.26
N LEU A 7 -26.37 15.64 3.95
CA LEU A 7 -26.23 16.86 3.14
C LEU A 7 -27.46 17.77 3.27
N GLU A 8 -28.69 17.20 3.29
CA GLU A 8 -29.91 17.99 3.55
C GLU A 8 -29.90 18.64 4.92
N LEU A 9 -29.45 17.94 5.97
CA LEU A 9 -29.35 18.48 7.32
C LEU A 9 -28.30 19.60 7.44
N ILE A 10 -27.23 19.51 6.67
CA ILE A 10 -26.20 20.56 6.56
C ILE A 10 -26.77 21.79 5.88
N GLU A 11 -27.47 21.65 4.74
CA GLU A 11 -28.10 22.73 4.00
C GLU A 11 -29.19 23.41 4.84
N GLU A 12 -30.01 22.64 5.57
CA GLU A 12 -31.06 23.13 6.46
C GLU A 12 -30.54 23.68 7.80
N LYS A 13 -29.20 23.56 8.04
CA LYS A 13 -28.55 24.00 9.31
C LYS A 13 -29.11 23.34 10.56
N LYS A 14 -29.56 22.08 10.45
CA LYS A 14 -30.11 21.31 11.56
C LYS A 14 -29.01 20.62 12.39
N TYR A 15 -28.05 21.38 12.84
CA TYR A 15 -26.82 20.90 13.48
C TYR A 15 -27.02 20.00 14.71
N LEU A 16 -28.09 20.18 15.48
CA LEU A 16 -28.39 19.31 16.64
C LEU A 16 -28.84 17.91 16.24
N GLN A 17 -29.50 17.77 15.07
CA GLN A 17 -29.89 16.48 14.55
C GLN A 17 -28.68 15.82 13.88
N LEU A 18 -27.94 16.58 13.09
CA LEU A 18 -26.69 16.17 12.47
C LEU A 18 -25.72 15.59 13.51
N LYS A 19 -25.44 16.31 14.59
CA LYS A 19 -24.55 15.85 15.65
C LYS A 19 -24.95 14.49 16.22
N ARG A 20 -26.23 14.24 16.48
CA ARG A 20 -26.72 12.95 17.01
C ARG A 20 -26.52 11.81 16.02
N ILE A 21 -26.63 12.09 14.74
CA ILE A 21 -26.43 11.09 13.69
C ILE A 21 -24.95 10.76 13.60
N LEU A 22 -24.07 11.76 13.57
CA LEU A 22 -22.63 11.59 13.51
C LEU A 22 -22.08 10.85 14.75
N GLU A 23 -22.64 11.07 15.94
CA GLU A 23 -22.25 10.34 17.16
C GLU A 23 -22.57 8.83 17.12
N GLU A 24 -23.44 8.38 16.20
CA GLU A 24 -23.82 6.98 16.01
C GLU A 24 -23.19 6.36 14.74
N MET A 25 -22.44 7.14 13.95
CA MET A 25 -21.79 6.71 12.72
C MET A 25 -20.37 6.22 13.00
N ASN A 26 -19.86 5.41 12.05
CA ASN A 26 -18.46 5.04 12.04
C ASN A 26 -17.58 6.23 11.64
N GLU A 27 -16.40 6.31 12.24
CA GLU A 27 -15.42 7.39 12.03
C GLU A 27 -14.97 7.52 10.57
N VAL A 28 -14.77 6.40 9.87
CA VAL A 28 -14.39 6.36 8.45
C VAL A 28 -15.47 6.99 7.58
N ASP A 29 -16.75 6.60 7.79
CA ASP A 29 -17.89 7.15 7.04
C ASP A 29 -18.05 8.66 7.27
N ILE A 30 -17.73 9.13 8.50
CA ILE A 30 -17.76 10.57 8.82
C ILE A 30 -16.64 11.29 8.07
N ALA A 31 -15.45 10.73 8.05
CA ALA A 31 -14.29 11.30 7.35
C ALA A 31 -14.58 11.46 5.87
N GLU A 32 -15.08 10.42 5.20
CA GLU A 32 -15.45 10.45 3.78
C GLU A 32 -16.47 11.57 3.48
N ILE A 33 -17.52 11.69 4.29
CA ILE A 33 -18.53 12.74 4.11
C ILE A 33 -17.92 14.13 4.28
N LEU A 34 -17.01 14.31 5.22
CA LEU A 34 -16.41 15.61 5.49
C LEU A 34 -15.35 15.98 4.45
N ASP A 35 -14.66 14.99 3.84
CA ASP A 35 -13.70 15.21 2.77
C ASP A 35 -14.38 15.78 1.50
N ASP A 36 -15.62 15.40 1.23
CA ASP A 36 -16.39 15.92 0.10
C ASP A 36 -16.96 17.34 0.32
N LEU A 37 -16.81 17.90 1.52
CA LEU A 37 -17.33 19.22 1.87
C LEU A 37 -16.27 20.33 1.70
N ASP A 38 -16.73 21.55 1.51
CA ASP A 38 -15.83 22.71 1.62
C ASP A 38 -15.23 22.84 3.03
N LEU A 39 -13.97 23.27 3.11
CA LEU A 39 -13.20 23.38 4.37
C LEU A 39 -13.95 24.09 5.50
N HIS A 40 -14.73 25.14 5.19
CA HIS A 40 -15.43 25.90 6.23
C HIS A 40 -16.54 25.06 6.86
N THR A 41 -17.31 24.35 6.04
CA THR A 41 -18.38 23.46 6.49
C THR A 41 -17.81 22.23 7.20
N ALA A 42 -16.78 21.60 6.65
CA ALA A 42 -16.09 20.49 7.27
C ALA A 42 -15.54 20.84 8.65
N LEU A 43 -14.84 21.98 8.79
CA LEU A 43 -14.29 22.45 10.07
C LEU A 43 -15.39 22.76 11.10
N LEU A 44 -16.52 23.31 10.65
CA LEU A 44 -17.65 23.60 11.53
C LEU A 44 -18.26 22.32 12.10
N ILE A 45 -18.44 21.31 11.26
CA ILE A 45 -18.99 20.01 11.66
C ILE A 45 -17.98 19.26 12.53
N PHE A 46 -16.73 19.22 12.14
CA PHE A 46 -15.63 18.62 12.88
C PHE A 46 -15.56 19.14 14.33
N ARG A 47 -15.69 20.46 14.54
CA ARG A 47 -15.75 21.08 15.86
C ARG A 47 -17.00 20.71 16.69
N MET A 48 -18.01 20.11 16.08
CA MET A 48 -19.21 19.65 16.78
C MET A 48 -19.10 18.22 17.29
N LEU A 49 -18.16 17.44 16.76
CA LEU A 49 -17.92 16.06 17.16
C LEU A 49 -17.49 15.99 18.63
N PRO A 50 -17.82 14.89 19.34
CA PRO A 50 -17.15 14.56 20.60
C PRO A 50 -15.64 14.49 20.37
N LYS A 51 -14.88 14.84 21.40
CA LYS A 51 -13.43 14.98 21.27
C LYS A 51 -12.74 13.70 20.80
N ASP A 52 -13.10 12.56 21.42
CA ASP A 52 -12.49 11.27 21.11
C ASP A 52 -12.82 10.87 19.65
N LEU A 53 -14.09 11.00 19.24
CA LEU A 53 -14.51 10.76 17.87
C LEU A 53 -13.85 11.71 16.86
N ALA A 54 -13.56 12.95 17.26
CA ALA A 54 -12.89 13.90 16.37
C ALA A 54 -11.44 13.50 16.07
N VAL A 55 -10.74 12.87 17.00
CA VAL A 55 -9.38 12.34 16.77
C VAL A 55 -9.43 11.16 15.81
N GLU A 56 -10.32 10.19 16.05
CA GLU A 56 -10.52 9.05 15.19
C GLU A 56 -10.89 9.46 13.75
N VAL A 57 -11.85 10.39 13.60
CA VAL A 57 -12.21 10.96 12.29
C VAL A 57 -11.04 11.69 11.63
N PHE A 58 -10.20 12.38 12.42
CA PHE A 58 -9.05 13.11 11.89
C PHE A 58 -7.99 12.18 11.29
N ALA A 59 -7.75 11.02 11.89
CA ALA A 59 -6.83 10.01 11.38
C ALA A 59 -7.24 9.49 9.98
N HIS A 60 -8.56 9.41 9.74
CA HIS A 60 -9.10 8.89 8.47
C HIS A 60 -9.31 9.94 7.37
N PHE A 61 -9.00 11.22 7.60
CA PHE A 61 -9.06 12.22 6.53
C PHE A 61 -7.99 12.02 5.47
N SER A 62 -8.30 12.44 4.25
CA SER A 62 -7.29 12.63 3.22
C SER A 62 -6.20 13.61 3.70
N ILE A 63 -4.96 13.40 3.26
CA ILE A 63 -3.80 14.25 3.61
C ILE A 63 -4.07 15.73 3.29
N GLU A 64 -4.78 16.01 2.19
CA GLU A 64 -5.14 17.37 1.81
C GLU A 64 -6.08 18.01 2.83
N GLN A 65 -7.10 17.29 3.27
CA GLN A 65 -8.04 17.73 4.27
C GLN A 65 -7.39 17.88 5.66
N GLN A 66 -6.55 16.92 6.07
CA GLN A 66 -5.75 17.03 7.30
C GLN A 66 -4.90 18.30 7.30
N ARG A 67 -4.18 18.56 6.21
CA ARG A 67 -3.36 19.78 6.05
C ARG A 67 -4.20 21.04 6.17
N ASP A 68 -5.33 21.09 5.52
CA ASP A 68 -6.19 22.28 5.51
C ASP A 68 -6.84 22.51 6.86
N LEU A 69 -7.26 21.45 7.56
CA LEU A 69 -7.76 21.50 8.93
C LEU A 69 -6.67 21.98 9.91
N VAL A 70 -5.47 21.42 9.86
CA VAL A 70 -4.33 21.84 10.72
C VAL A 70 -4.00 23.32 10.54
N ASN A 71 -4.09 23.83 9.31
CA ASN A 71 -3.91 25.26 9.04
C ASN A 71 -5.03 26.13 9.63
N ALA A 72 -6.26 25.62 9.68
CA ALA A 72 -7.45 26.33 10.16
C ALA A 72 -7.71 26.16 11.67
N MET A 73 -7.07 25.19 12.31
CA MET A 73 -7.16 24.92 13.75
C MET A 73 -6.39 25.93 14.59
N THR A 74 -6.90 26.18 15.79
CA THR A 74 -6.15 26.89 16.83
C THR A 74 -5.08 25.97 17.43
N ASP A 75 -4.04 26.56 18.04
CA ASP A 75 -2.97 25.79 18.71
C ASP A 75 -3.50 24.83 19.79
N LYS A 76 -4.61 25.15 20.44
CA LYS A 76 -5.24 24.27 21.44
C LYS A 76 -5.97 23.08 20.82
N GLU A 77 -6.62 23.29 19.69
CA GLU A 77 -7.28 22.21 18.95
C GLU A 77 -6.24 21.25 18.39
N LEU A 78 -5.19 21.80 17.77
CA LEU A 78 -4.10 21.01 17.22
C LEU A 78 -3.39 20.18 18.30
N ASN A 79 -3.01 20.80 19.45
CA ASN A 79 -2.38 20.06 20.54
C ASN A 79 -3.26 18.93 21.05
N PHE A 80 -4.57 19.17 21.16
CA PHE A 80 -5.48 18.12 21.61
C PHE A 80 -5.50 16.93 20.65
N ILE A 81 -5.55 17.17 19.33
CA ILE A 81 -5.49 16.10 18.32
C ILE A 81 -4.17 15.34 18.42
N LEU A 82 -3.04 16.04 18.48
CA LEU A 82 -1.70 15.43 18.54
C LEU A 82 -1.45 14.64 19.83
N ASP A 83 -2.03 15.06 20.94
CA ASP A 83 -1.88 14.39 22.25
C ASP A 83 -2.66 13.07 22.33
N GLU A 84 -3.71 12.92 21.51
CA GLU A 84 -4.62 11.76 21.51
C GLU A 84 -4.47 10.87 20.26
N LEU A 85 -3.80 11.35 19.22
CA LEU A 85 -3.52 10.60 17.98
C LEU A 85 -2.50 9.50 18.27
N PHE A 86 -2.65 8.32 17.67
CA PHE A 86 -1.63 7.28 17.73
C PHE A 86 -0.34 7.75 17.07
N PHE A 87 0.76 7.15 17.49
CA PHE A 87 2.08 7.67 17.15
C PHE A 87 2.44 7.49 15.67
N ASP A 88 2.03 6.40 15.05
CA ASP A 88 2.14 6.12 13.62
C ASP A 88 1.36 7.14 12.80
N ASP A 89 0.06 7.32 13.06
CA ASP A 89 -0.77 8.36 12.43
C ASP A 89 -0.16 9.76 12.53
N MET A 90 0.47 10.06 13.69
CA MET A 90 1.17 11.33 13.88
C MET A 90 2.42 11.42 13.02
N ILE A 91 3.16 10.33 12.82
CA ILE A 91 4.35 10.30 11.96
C ILE A 91 3.93 10.47 10.51
N ASP A 92 2.92 9.73 10.04
CA ASP A 92 2.39 9.83 8.69
C ASP A 92 1.91 11.25 8.38
N LEU A 93 1.15 11.84 9.31
CA LEU A 93 0.77 13.26 9.21
C LEU A 93 1.99 14.18 9.06
N LEU A 94 3.07 13.93 9.80
CA LEU A 94 4.27 14.78 9.76
C LEU A 94 5.09 14.61 8.49
N GLU A 95 5.15 13.41 7.92
CA GLU A 95 5.88 13.13 6.67
C GLU A 95 5.25 13.89 5.49
N GLU A 96 3.94 13.99 5.47
CA GLU A 96 3.17 14.63 4.40
C GLU A 96 3.00 16.16 4.58
N MET A 97 3.28 16.69 5.78
CA MET A 97 3.08 18.10 6.06
C MET A 97 4.23 18.98 5.57
N PRO A 98 3.91 20.20 5.07
CA PRO A 98 4.92 21.21 4.77
C PRO A 98 5.80 21.55 5.98
N ALA A 99 7.08 21.79 5.77
CA ALA A 99 8.08 22.02 6.83
C ALA A 99 7.71 23.11 7.86
N ASN A 100 6.91 24.10 7.50
CA ASN A 100 6.41 25.13 8.44
C ASN A 100 5.42 24.55 9.44
N ILE A 101 4.59 23.58 9.05
CA ILE A 101 3.62 22.91 9.93
C ILE A 101 4.36 21.92 10.82
N VAL A 102 5.25 21.09 10.25
CA VAL A 102 6.12 20.19 11.01
C VAL A 102 6.84 20.95 12.11
N ASN A 103 7.44 22.10 11.81
CA ASN A 103 8.07 22.94 12.82
C ASN A 103 7.10 23.45 13.90
N LYS A 104 5.86 23.79 13.51
CA LYS A 104 4.82 24.22 14.47
C LYS A 104 4.50 23.10 15.45
N ILE A 105 4.30 21.88 14.97
CA ILE A 105 4.03 20.68 15.77
C ILE A 105 5.21 20.37 16.70
N LEU A 106 6.43 20.30 16.14
CA LEU A 106 7.62 20.02 16.91
C LEU A 106 7.91 21.08 18.00
N MET A 107 7.51 22.34 17.81
CA MET A 107 7.67 23.36 18.84
C MET A 107 6.70 23.16 20.02
N GLN A 108 5.56 22.53 19.79
CA GLN A 108 4.54 22.29 20.80
C GLN A 108 4.76 20.96 21.55
N SER A 109 5.41 19.99 20.89
CA SER A 109 5.73 18.70 21.47
C SER A 109 6.75 18.80 22.61
N SER A 110 6.68 17.87 23.57
CA SER A 110 7.65 17.73 24.65
C SER A 110 9.07 17.41 24.13
N SER A 111 10.09 17.57 24.99
CA SER A 111 11.46 17.24 24.61
C SER A 111 11.67 15.73 24.31
N GLU A 112 10.85 14.88 24.92
CA GLU A 112 10.91 13.42 24.76
C GLU A 112 10.21 13.00 23.48
N GLU A 113 8.99 13.45 23.24
CA GLU A 113 8.25 13.24 21.98
C GLU A 113 9.03 13.75 20.78
N ARG A 114 9.61 14.94 20.86
CA ARG A 114 10.41 15.49 19.77
C ARG A 114 11.62 14.64 19.42
N LYS A 115 12.24 13.99 20.41
CA LYS A 115 13.34 13.06 20.14
C LYS A 115 12.85 11.80 19.45
N LEU A 116 11.68 11.32 19.87
CA LEU A 116 11.04 10.13 19.32
C LEU A 116 10.62 10.39 17.88
N ILE A 117 9.87 11.46 17.63
CA ILE A 117 9.48 11.90 16.27
C ILE A 117 10.72 12.00 15.36
N ASN A 118 11.78 12.70 15.80
CA ASN A 118 13.01 12.82 15.01
C ASN A 118 13.76 11.50 14.82
N GLN A 119 13.51 10.49 15.62
CA GLN A 119 14.05 9.14 15.41
C GLN A 119 13.26 8.42 14.32
N PHE A 120 11.93 8.49 14.36
CA PHE A 120 11.04 7.84 13.38
C PHE A 120 11.20 8.44 11.99
N LEU A 121 11.18 9.75 11.87
CA LEU A 121 11.43 10.45 10.59
C LEU A 121 12.83 10.18 9.97
N LYS A 122 13.68 9.35 10.59
CA LYS A 122 14.96 8.90 10.03
C LYS A 122 14.92 7.50 9.48
N TYR A 123 13.88 6.73 9.75
CA TYR A 123 13.73 5.45 9.10
C TYR A 123 13.55 5.67 7.60
N PRO A 124 14.06 4.76 6.77
CA PRO A 124 13.80 4.85 5.33
C PRO A 124 12.29 4.81 5.08
N PRO A 125 11.78 5.60 4.12
CA PRO A 125 10.40 5.41 3.63
C PRO A 125 10.20 3.93 3.24
N ASP A 126 8.96 3.46 3.31
CA ASP A 126 8.56 2.09 2.96
C ASP A 126 9.29 1.00 3.77
N SER A 127 9.73 1.31 4.99
CA SER A 127 10.37 0.35 5.89
C SER A 127 9.47 -0.02 7.08
N ALA A 128 9.70 -1.18 7.71
CA ALA A 128 9.02 -1.56 8.95
C ALA A 128 9.11 -0.48 10.04
N GLY A 129 10.19 0.30 10.04
CA GLY A 129 10.41 1.37 11.01
C GLY A 129 9.57 2.63 10.73
N SER A 130 9.14 2.90 9.48
CA SER A 130 8.28 4.04 9.15
C SER A 130 6.81 3.77 9.48
N ILE A 131 6.34 2.53 9.32
CA ILE A 131 4.94 2.14 9.50
C ILE A 131 4.64 1.50 10.86
N MET A 132 5.57 1.50 11.82
CA MET A 132 5.36 0.88 13.13
C MET A 132 4.83 1.86 14.15
N THR A 133 3.94 1.38 15.04
CA THR A 133 3.51 2.09 16.24
C THR A 133 4.29 1.68 17.49
N ILE A 134 4.32 2.56 18.50
CA ILE A 134 4.94 2.28 19.81
C ILE A 134 3.93 1.96 20.89
N GLU A 135 2.67 2.03 20.59
CA GLU A 135 1.55 1.81 21.50
C GLU A 135 1.22 0.32 21.63
N TYR A 136 2.10 -0.47 22.19
CA TYR A 136 1.89 -1.89 22.47
C TYR A 136 1.90 -2.22 23.96
N VAL A 137 1.37 -3.39 24.32
CA VAL A 137 1.38 -3.90 25.69
C VAL A 137 2.69 -4.65 25.95
N GLU A 138 3.50 -4.13 26.89
CA GLU A 138 4.73 -4.76 27.33
C GLU A 138 4.51 -5.49 28.66
N LEU A 139 4.90 -6.76 28.74
CA LEU A 139 4.85 -7.58 29.94
C LEU A 139 6.24 -8.07 30.32
N LYS A 140 6.39 -8.51 31.58
CA LYS A 140 7.61 -9.15 32.07
C LYS A 140 7.35 -10.61 32.40
N LYS A 141 8.27 -11.50 32.05
CA LYS A 141 8.13 -12.95 32.28
C LYS A 141 7.89 -13.34 33.73
N THR A 142 8.31 -12.50 34.67
CA THR A 142 8.13 -12.71 36.13
C THR A 142 6.75 -12.30 36.63
N MET A 143 5.90 -11.70 35.81
CA MET A 143 4.53 -11.34 36.16
C MET A 143 3.67 -12.59 36.23
N THR A 144 2.67 -12.57 37.12
CA THR A 144 1.55 -13.51 37.11
C THR A 144 0.50 -13.05 36.08
N VAL A 145 -0.38 -13.95 35.64
CA VAL A 145 -1.53 -13.62 34.77
C VAL A 145 -2.39 -12.53 35.40
N ARG A 146 -2.60 -12.55 36.71
CA ARG A 146 -3.35 -11.53 37.45
C ARG A 146 -2.71 -10.15 37.32
N GLU A 147 -1.38 -10.06 37.46
CA GLU A 147 -0.63 -8.80 37.33
C GLU A 147 -0.65 -8.31 35.88
N ALA A 148 -0.48 -9.20 34.91
CA ALA A 148 -0.56 -8.87 33.49
C ALA A 148 -1.95 -8.34 33.10
N MET A 149 -3.02 -9.00 33.55
CA MET A 149 -4.40 -8.53 33.32
C MET A 149 -4.72 -7.20 33.99
N ALA A 150 -4.14 -6.96 35.18
CA ALA A 150 -4.26 -5.65 35.84
C ALA A 150 -3.56 -4.57 35.04
N HIS A 151 -2.36 -4.84 34.54
CA HIS A 151 -1.59 -3.92 33.71
C HIS A 151 -2.32 -3.60 32.38
N ILE A 152 -2.87 -4.63 31.70
CA ILE A 152 -3.67 -4.42 30.48
C ILE A 152 -4.89 -3.55 30.75
N LYS A 153 -5.60 -3.76 31.87
CA LYS A 153 -6.77 -2.93 32.22
C LYS A 153 -6.42 -1.47 32.52
N GLU A 154 -5.23 -1.24 33.02
CA GLU A 154 -4.76 0.12 33.33
C GLU A 154 -4.29 0.87 32.10
N THR A 155 -3.59 0.18 31.19
CA THR A 155 -2.89 0.81 30.07
C THR A 155 -3.53 0.58 28.69
N GLY A 156 -4.42 -0.41 28.57
CA GLY A 156 -4.86 -0.93 27.29
C GLY A 156 -5.68 0.05 26.43
N LEU A 157 -6.30 1.07 27.01
CA LEU A 157 -7.01 2.11 26.25
C LEU A 157 -6.09 3.06 25.47
N SER A 158 -4.83 3.15 25.89
CA SER A 158 -3.80 3.94 25.19
C SER A 158 -2.87 3.07 24.35
N LYS A 159 -3.30 1.87 23.96
CA LYS A 159 -2.53 0.94 23.16
C LYS A 159 -3.29 0.62 21.89
N GLU A 160 -2.56 0.57 20.79
CA GLU A 160 -3.07 0.23 19.48
C GLU A 160 -3.82 -1.11 19.50
N THR A 161 -3.22 -2.09 20.10
CA THR A 161 -3.85 -3.39 20.32
C THR A 161 -3.46 -4.04 21.65
N VAL A 162 -4.39 -4.80 22.23
CA VAL A 162 -4.16 -5.63 23.41
C VAL A 162 -4.23 -7.13 23.10
N TYR A 163 -4.53 -7.52 21.86
CA TYR A 163 -4.72 -8.92 21.48
C TYR A 163 -3.44 -9.74 21.58
N THR A 164 -2.30 -9.11 21.30
CA THR A 164 -0.96 -9.68 21.47
C THR A 164 -0.15 -8.80 22.41
N CYS A 165 0.37 -9.40 23.48
CA CYS A 165 1.25 -8.73 24.44
C CYS A 165 2.67 -9.25 24.26
N TYR A 166 3.65 -8.36 24.42
CA TYR A 166 5.06 -8.62 24.14
C TYR A 166 5.83 -8.74 25.44
N VAL A 167 6.56 -9.83 25.59
CA VAL A 167 7.35 -10.11 26.79
C VAL A 167 8.79 -9.70 26.53
N THR A 168 9.30 -8.77 27.35
CA THR A 168 10.66 -8.24 27.19
C THR A 168 11.48 -8.36 28.48
N ASP A 169 12.81 -8.36 28.33
CA ASP A 169 13.73 -8.25 29.44
C ASP A 169 13.87 -6.79 29.95
N ARG A 170 14.82 -6.56 30.89
CA ARG A 170 15.11 -5.22 31.43
C ARG A 170 15.74 -4.28 30.40
N ASN A 171 16.28 -4.82 29.32
CA ASN A 171 16.92 -4.06 28.25
C ASN A 171 16.00 -3.91 27.02
N ARG A 172 14.69 -4.22 27.18
CA ARG A 172 13.68 -4.23 26.13
C ARG A 172 13.92 -5.28 25.02
N LYS A 173 14.77 -6.29 25.26
CA LYS A 173 14.90 -7.40 24.32
C LYS A 173 13.64 -8.22 24.31
N LEU A 174 13.14 -8.54 23.11
CA LEU A 174 11.98 -9.39 22.92
C LEU A 174 12.34 -10.83 23.35
N GLU A 175 11.65 -11.35 24.37
CA GLU A 175 11.83 -12.70 24.91
C GLU A 175 10.68 -13.64 24.54
N GLY A 176 9.50 -13.08 24.24
CA GLY A 176 8.32 -13.88 23.90
C GLY A 176 7.12 -13.03 23.59
N ILE A 177 6.05 -13.68 23.18
CA ILE A 177 4.72 -13.10 23.02
C ILE A 177 3.68 -13.92 23.77
N ILE A 178 2.58 -13.29 24.15
CA ILE A 178 1.43 -13.98 24.74
C ILE A 178 0.14 -13.32 24.26
N SER A 179 -0.81 -14.12 23.80
CA SER A 179 -2.11 -13.60 23.38
C SER A 179 -3.02 -13.31 24.57
N LEU A 180 -3.86 -12.29 24.45
CA LEU A 180 -4.90 -12.01 25.45
C LEU A 180 -5.80 -13.24 25.70
N ARG A 181 -6.05 -14.06 24.67
CA ARG A 181 -6.80 -15.31 24.78
C ARG A 181 -6.19 -16.25 25.82
N ILE A 182 -4.88 -16.43 25.79
CA ILE A 182 -4.16 -17.30 26.74
C ILE A 182 -4.27 -16.73 28.16
N LEU A 183 -4.08 -15.41 28.31
CA LEU A 183 -4.21 -14.76 29.62
C LEU A 183 -5.62 -14.93 30.23
N VAL A 184 -6.66 -14.82 29.41
CA VAL A 184 -8.06 -14.94 29.89
C VAL A 184 -8.42 -16.35 30.33
N VAL A 185 -7.86 -17.40 29.73
CA VAL A 185 -8.21 -18.79 30.01
C VAL A 185 -7.25 -19.47 30.99
N SER A 186 -6.13 -18.86 31.35
CA SER A 186 -5.11 -19.42 32.24
C SER A 186 -5.39 -19.15 33.71
N ASP A 187 -4.71 -19.90 34.60
CA ASP A 187 -4.78 -19.66 36.05
C ASP A 187 -4.18 -18.30 36.40
N GLU A 188 -4.86 -17.52 37.24
CA GLU A 188 -4.43 -16.18 37.62
C GLU A 188 -3.05 -16.13 38.29
N ASN A 189 -2.58 -17.21 38.88
CA ASN A 189 -1.28 -17.29 39.55
C ASN A 189 -0.19 -17.91 38.67
N ALA A 190 -0.52 -18.35 37.44
CA ALA A 190 0.48 -18.85 36.51
C ALA A 190 1.43 -17.70 36.10
N LEU A 191 2.70 -18.03 35.91
CA LEU A 191 3.69 -17.06 35.44
C LEU A 191 3.62 -16.89 33.94
N ILE A 192 3.87 -15.70 33.47
CA ILE A 192 3.93 -15.40 32.04
C ILE A 192 5.01 -16.22 31.33
N GLU A 193 6.15 -16.50 32.01
CA GLU A 193 7.24 -17.34 31.51
C GLU A 193 6.77 -18.77 31.13
N ASP A 194 5.80 -19.32 31.85
CA ASP A 194 5.28 -20.66 31.58
C ASP A 194 4.25 -20.73 30.46
N LEU A 195 3.74 -19.57 30.01
CA LEU A 195 2.62 -19.46 29.07
C LEU A 195 2.97 -18.77 27.77
N MET A 196 4.05 -18.00 27.74
CA MET A 196 4.48 -17.27 26.56
C MET A 196 5.04 -18.19 25.48
N GLU A 197 4.96 -17.75 24.23
CA GLU A 197 5.66 -18.34 23.10
C GLU A 197 7.03 -17.65 22.96
N ASP A 198 8.11 -18.41 22.98
CA ASP A 198 9.49 -17.91 22.91
C ASP A 198 10.06 -17.90 21.49
N GLU A 199 9.50 -18.69 20.57
CA GLU A 199 9.83 -18.67 19.14
C GLU A 199 9.03 -17.58 18.43
N VAL A 200 9.44 -16.31 18.59
CA VAL A 200 8.72 -15.15 18.05
C VAL A 200 9.13 -14.87 16.62
N ILE A 201 8.15 -14.71 15.73
CA ILE A 201 8.34 -14.15 14.41
C ILE A 201 8.31 -12.63 14.56
N PHE A 202 9.35 -11.97 14.08
CA PHE A 202 9.54 -10.52 14.13
C PHE A 202 10.07 -10.00 12.80
N VAL A 203 10.04 -8.69 12.63
CA VAL A 203 10.71 -7.97 11.53
C VAL A 203 11.70 -6.97 12.09
N GLU A 204 12.71 -6.60 11.30
CA GLU A 204 13.68 -5.57 11.68
C GLU A 204 13.22 -4.19 11.19
N THR A 205 13.61 -3.12 11.90
CA THR A 205 13.21 -1.74 11.56
C THR A 205 13.56 -1.29 10.14
N HIS A 206 14.46 -1.99 9.44
CA HIS A 206 14.87 -1.66 8.07
C HIS A 206 14.36 -2.66 7.03
N ASP A 207 13.52 -3.60 7.44
CA ASP A 207 12.88 -4.50 6.49
C ASP A 207 11.90 -3.69 5.62
N ASP A 208 11.86 -4.03 4.36
CA ASP A 208 10.97 -3.43 3.37
C ASP A 208 9.50 -3.78 3.69
N GLN A 209 8.59 -2.81 3.53
CA GLN A 209 7.17 -2.98 3.85
C GLN A 209 6.50 -4.12 3.09
N GLU A 210 6.91 -4.39 1.83
CA GLU A 210 6.41 -5.53 1.05
C GLU A 210 6.82 -6.86 1.72
N THR A 211 8.06 -6.95 2.24
CA THR A 211 8.53 -8.10 3.01
C THR A 211 7.72 -8.28 4.30
N VAL A 212 7.40 -7.18 4.98
CA VAL A 212 6.54 -7.20 6.18
C VAL A 212 5.14 -7.69 5.83
N ALA A 213 4.53 -7.15 4.78
CA ALA A 213 3.21 -7.58 4.30
C ALA A 213 3.19 -9.10 3.96
N ALA A 214 4.27 -9.62 3.35
CA ALA A 214 4.39 -11.05 3.10
C ALA A 214 4.40 -11.90 4.38
N VAL A 215 4.96 -11.40 5.49
CA VAL A 215 4.91 -12.07 6.81
C VAL A 215 3.47 -12.15 7.31
N PHE A 216 2.71 -11.05 7.24
CA PHE A 216 1.29 -11.05 7.64
C PHE A 216 0.46 -12.04 6.82
N VAL A 217 0.59 -12.01 5.50
CA VAL A 217 -0.12 -12.92 4.59
C VAL A 217 0.24 -14.38 4.88
N ARG A 218 1.52 -14.66 5.15
CA ARG A 218 2.00 -16.02 5.37
C ARG A 218 1.51 -16.64 6.67
N TYR A 219 1.48 -15.85 7.75
CA TYR A 219 1.20 -16.35 9.10
C TYR A 219 -0.18 -15.97 9.60
N GLY A 220 -0.86 -15.00 8.98
CA GLY A 220 -2.18 -14.53 9.39
C GLY A 220 -2.17 -13.82 10.75
N PHE A 221 -1.14 -13.06 11.02
CA PHE A 221 -1.01 -12.30 12.26
C PHE A 221 -1.92 -11.06 12.26
N LEU A 222 -2.31 -10.62 13.46
CA LEU A 222 -3.00 -9.34 13.67
C LEU A 222 -2.01 -8.21 13.98
N ALA A 223 -0.85 -8.55 14.53
CA ALA A 223 0.23 -7.62 14.78
C ALA A 223 1.57 -8.37 14.78
N VAL A 224 2.65 -7.72 14.35
CA VAL A 224 4.01 -8.26 14.29
C VAL A 224 4.96 -7.33 15.02
N PRO A 225 5.82 -7.84 15.93
CA PRO A 225 6.81 -7.01 16.62
C PRO A 225 7.95 -6.59 15.69
N VAL A 226 8.34 -5.33 15.83
CA VAL A 226 9.48 -4.73 15.14
C VAL A 226 10.66 -4.61 16.12
N VAL A 227 11.80 -5.11 15.73
CA VAL A 227 13.02 -5.07 16.58
C VAL A 227 14.16 -4.32 15.92
N ASP A 228 15.05 -3.79 16.75
CA ASP A 228 16.35 -3.25 16.30
C ASP A 228 17.39 -4.36 16.09
N LYS A 229 18.58 -4.00 15.61
CA LYS A 229 19.71 -4.92 15.39
C LYS A 229 20.20 -5.65 16.66
N GLU A 230 19.86 -5.14 17.83
CA GLU A 230 20.15 -5.75 19.13
C GLU A 230 18.97 -6.61 19.65
N HIS A 231 17.97 -6.86 18.84
CA HIS A 231 16.70 -7.55 19.19
C HIS A 231 15.90 -6.86 20.29
N ARG A 232 15.98 -5.53 20.39
CA ARG A 232 15.10 -4.77 21.28
C ARG A 232 13.81 -4.44 20.56
N LEU A 233 12.71 -4.63 21.25
CA LEU A 233 11.39 -4.26 20.74
C LEU A 233 11.31 -2.73 20.60
N THR A 234 11.16 -2.26 19.39
CA THR A 234 11.04 -0.84 19.04
C THR A 234 9.60 -0.43 18.82
N GLY A 235 8.77 -1.29 18.23
CA GLY A 235 7.39 -1.04 17.93
C GLY A 235 6.66 -2.32 17.53
N ILE A 236 5.47 -2.16 17.04
CA ILE A 236 4.67 -3.20 16.39
C ILE A 236 4.09 -2.63 15.10
N ILE A 237 3.73 -3.50 14.18
CA ILE A 237 2.94 -3.15 13.00
C ILE A 237 1.64 -3.93 13.10
N THR A 238 0.52 -3.32 12.79
CA THR A 238 -0.81 -3.94 12.87
C THR A 238 -1.30 -4.38 11.49
N VAL A 239 -2.37 -5.15 11.44
CA VAL A 239 -2.88 -5.72 10.18
C VAL A 239 -3.59 -4.68 9.32
N ASP A 240 -4.19 -3.67 9.91
CA ASP A 240 -4.85 -2.54 9.26
C ASP A 240 -3.84 -1.72 8.46
N ASP A 241 -2.72 -1.28 9.07
CA ASP A 241 -1.63 -0.60 8.37
C ASP A 241 -1.09 -1.44 7.20
N ILE A 242 -0.96 -2.76 7.41
CA ILE A 242 -0.50 -3.66 6.35
C ILE A 242 -1.54 -3.81 5.23
N MET A 243 -2.83 -3.64 5.49
CA MET A 243 -3.84 -3.64 4.42
C MET A 243 -3.63 -2.45 3.49
N ASP A 244 -3.32 -1.27 4.03
CA ASP A 244 -3.02 -0.07 3.24
C ASP A 244 -1.72 -0.23 2.46
N VAL A 245 -0.67 -0.75 3.09
CA VAL A 245 0.58 -1.12 2.38
C VAL A 245 0.30 -2.08 1.23
N MET A 246 -0.51 -3.10 1.42
CA MET A 246 -0.84 -4.06 0.35
C MET A 246 -1.60 -3.41 -0.81
N GLU A 247 -2.45 -2.43 -0.55
CA GLU A 247 -3.14 -1.66 -1.59
C GLU A 247 -2.18 -0.76 -2.36
N GLN A 248 -1.28 -0.08 -1.66
CA GLN A 248 -0.22 0.75 -2.27
C GLN A 248 0.70 -0.08 -3.17
N GLU A 249 1.24 -1.19 -2.66
CA GLU A 249 2.10 -2.09 -3.43
C GLU A 249 1.37 -2.70 -4.65
N ALA A 250 0.10 -3.10 -4.49
CA ALA A 250 -0.70 -3.57 -5.62
C ALA A 250 -0.90 -2.48 -6.68
N THR A 251 -1.11 -1.24 -6.28
CA THR A 251 -1.25 -0.09 -7.18
C THR A 251 0.06 0.19 -7.92
N GLU A 252 1.19 0.17 -7.20
CA GLU A 252 2.52 0.31 -7.80
C GLU A 252 2.78 -0.80 -8.84
N ASP A 253 2.47 -2.04 -8.51
CA ASP A 253 2.61 -3.17 -9.41
C ASP A 253 1.78 -3.01 -10.69
N PHE A 254 0.53 -2.57 -10.59
CA PHE A 254 -0.32 -2.28 -11.75
C PHE A 254 0.30 -1.19 -12.64
N GLN A 255 0.84 -0.14 -12.03
CA GLN A 255 1.49 0.95 -12.76
C GLN A 255 2.78 0.46 -13.44
N ARG A 256 3.60 -0.34 -12.76
CA ARG A 256 4.80 -0.99 -13.33
C ARG A 256 4.48 -1.95 -14.47
N MET A 257 3.41 -2.76 -14.34
CA MET A 257 2.93 -3.63 -15.42
C MET A 257 2.51 -2.84 -16.66
N ALA A 258 1.98 -1.63 -16.48
CA ALA A 258 1.65 -0.71 -17.57
C ALA A 258 2.86 0.09 -18.07
N ALA A 259 4.07 -0.16 -17.56
CA ALA A 259 5.30 0.58 -17.83
C ALA A 259 5.17 2.10 -17.54
N MET A 260 4.41 2.45 -16.51
CA MET A 260 4.31 3.79 -15.95
C MET A 260 5.24 3.95 -14.75
N ALA A 261 5.64 5.18 -14.45
CA ALA A 261 6.31 5.46 -13.20
C ALA A 261 5.28 5.41 -12.04
N PRO A 262 5.63 4.81 -10.89
CA PRO A 262 4.74 4.74 -9.74
C PRO A 262 4.32 6.12 -9.22
N SER A 263 3.14 6.18 -8.63
CA SER A 263 2.61 7.34 -7.93
C SER A 263 1.58 6.87 -6.90
N GLU A 264 1.65 7.41 -5.72
CA GLU A 264 0.73 7.15 -4.62
C GLU A 264 -0.50 8.08 -4.68
N GLU A 265 -0.40 9.21 -5.42
CA GLU A 265 -1.52 10.14 -5.54
C GLU A 265 -2.73 9.52 -6.26
N PRO A 266 -3.96 9.65 -5.73
CA PRO A 266 -5.19 9.25 -6.40
C PRO A 266 -5.32 9.91 -7.78
N TYR A 267 -5.94 9.22 -8.72
CA TYR A 267 -6.03 9.68 -10.12
C TYR A 267 -6.73 11.04 -10.27
N MET A 268 -7.73 11.31 -9.45
CA MET A 268 -8.52 12.56 -9.54
C MET A 268 -7.76 13.77 -8.99
N ASP A 269 -6.88 13.55 -8.02
CA ASP A 269 -6.12 14.60 -7.34
C ASP A 269 -4.78 14.85 -8.05
N SER A 270 -4.32 13.88 -8.81
CA SER A 270 -3.09 13.98 -9.60
C SER A 270 -3.18 15.05 -10.69
N GLY A 271 -2.21 15.95 -10.72
CA GLY A 271 -2.10 16.98 -11.75
C GLY A 271 -1.87 16.38 -13.15
N VAL A 272 -2.50 16.97 -14.18
CA VAL A 272 -2.39 16.53 -15.58
C VAL A 272 -0.92 16.41 -16.05
N PHE A 273 -0.05 17.31 -15.62
CA PHE A 273 1.37 17.26 -15.95
C PHE A 273 2.12 16.13 -15.26
N ALA A 274 1.75 15.79 -14.01
CA ALA A 274 2.30 14.65 -13.28
C ALA A 274 1.96 13.34 -13.99
N LEU A 275 0.67 13.12 -14.30
CA LEU A 275 0.19 11.95 -15.05
C LEU A 275 0.83 11.84 -16.45
N ALA A 276 1.02 12.96 -17.15
CA ALA A 276 1.71 12.97 -18.44
C ALA A 276 3.18 12.55 -18.28
N LYS A 277 3.88 13.05 -17.25
CA LYS A 277 5.29 12.73 -16.97
C LYS A 277 5.48 11.24 -16.69
N GLN A 278 4.59 10.61 -15.93
CA GLN A 278 4.66 9.18 -15.60
C GLN A 278 4.60 8.30 -16.86
N ARG A 279 3.87 8.71 -17.89
CA ARG A 279 3.64 7.94 -19.13
C ARG A 279 4.64 8.24 -20.23
N ILE A 280 5.14 9.48 -20.32
CA ILE A 280 5.87 9.97 -21.49
C ILE A 280 7.21 9.27 -21.69
N VAL A 281 7.90 8.91 -20.61
CA VAL A 281 9.23 8.28 -20.67
C VAL A 281 9.18 6.96 -21.46
N TRP A 282 8.23 6.10 -21.12
CA TRP A 282 8.06 4.83 -21.81
C TRP A 282 7.62 5.01 -23.27
N LEU A 283 6.69 5.95 -23.52
CA LEU A 283 6.23 6.25 -24.88
C LEU A 283 7.37 6.78 -25.77
N LEU A 284 8.29 7.58 -25.23
CA LEU A 284 9.48 8.03 -25.95
C LEU A 284 10.41 6.87 -26.31
N ILE A 285 10.62 5.91 -25.38
CA ILE A 285 11.40 4.70 -25.65
C ILE A 285 10.75 3.89 -26.77
N LEU A 286 9.43 3.71 -26.74
CA LEU A 286 8.70 3.02 -27.81
C LEU A 286 8.79 3.75 -29.15
N MET A 287 8.76 5.08 -29.16
CA MET A 287 8.91 5.90 -30.37
C MET A 287 10.31 5.71 -31.00
N ILE A 288 11.36 5.66 -30.16
CA ILE A 288 12.73 5.37 -30.65
C ILE A 288 12.78 3.95 -31.24
N ALA A 289 12.23 2.95 -30.54
CA ALA A 289 12.16 1.57 -31.03
C ALA A 289 11.39 1.47 -32.36
N ALA A 290 10.28 2.21 -32.50
CA ALA A 290 9.49 2.26 -33.73
C ALA A 290 10.31 2.85 -34.91
N THR A 291 11.23 3.78 -34.66
CA THR A 291 12.12 4.35 -35.68
C THR A 291 13.05 3.26 -36.26
N PHE A 292 13.62 2.38 -35.43
CA PHE A 292 14.41 1.26 -35.90
C PHE A 292 13.57 0.29 -36.74
N THR A 293 12.35 0.00 -36.32
CA THR A 293 11.42 -0.84 -37.10
C THR A 293 11.12 -0.22 -38.47
N GLY A 294 10.89 1.10 -38.51
CA GLY A 294 10.72 1.85 -39.78
C GLY A 294 11.92 1.70 -40.75
N HIS A 295 13.15 1.81 -40.21
CA HIS A 295 14.35 1.63 -40.99
C HIS A 295 14.48 0.20 -41.56
N ILE A 296 14.14 -0.81 -40.81
CA ILE A 296 14.13 -2.22 -41.26
C ILE A 296 13.12 -2.36 -42.41
N ILE A 297 11.90 -1.89 -42.24
CA ILE A 297 10.87 -1.96 -43.29
C ILE A 297 11.33 -1.28 -44.57
N THR A 298 11.91 -0.07 -44.49
CA THR A 298 12.42 0.65 -45.63
C THR A 298 13.57 -0.08 -46.32
N SER A 299 14.44 -0.77 -45.58
CA SER A 299 15.53 -1.58 -46.13
C SER A 299 15.05 -2.73 -47.04
N PHE A 300 13.81 -3.19 -46.81
CA PHE A 300 13.18 -4.27 -47.60
C PHE A 300 12.10 -3.75 -48.58
N GLU A 301 12.03 -2.45 -48.84
CA GLU A 301 11.02 -1.80 -49.70
C GLU A 301 10.88 -2.46 -51.05
N ASN A 302 12.02 -2.80 -51.73
CA ASN A 302 12.02 -3.44 -53.04
C ASN A 302 11.37 -4.84 -53.00
N VAL A 303 11.56 -5.59 -51.93
CA VAL A 303 10.97 -6.93 -51.78
C VAL A 303 9.47 -6.78 -51.45
N LEU A 304 9.12 -5.89 -50.56
CA LEU A 304 7.74 -5.62 -50.18
C LEU A 304 6.93 -5.01 -51.36
N GLY A 305 7.55 -4.18 -52.17
CA GLY A 305 6.95 -3.60 -53.38
C GLY A 305 6.66 -4.64 -54.48
N SER A 306 7.41 -5.74 -54.52
CA SER A 306 7.13 -6.86 -55.44
C SER A 306 5.94 -7.74 -55.01
N VAL A 307 5.63 -7.77 -53.70
CA VAL A 307 4.51 -8.52 -53.16
C VAL A 307 3.75 -7.66 -52.13
N VAL A 308 3.05 -6.64 -52.66
CA VAL A 308 2.36 -5.58 -51.87
C VAL A 308 1.46 -6.12 -50.79
N ILE A 309 0.84 -7.29 -51.01
CA ILE A 309 -0.04 -7.92 -50.00
C ILE A 309 0.69 -8.22 -48.68
N LEU A 310 2.00 -8.42 -48.66
CA LEU A 310 2.76 -8.66 -47.43
C LEU A 310 2.75 -7.47 -46.48
N THR A 311 2.70 -6.25 -47.02
CA THR A 311 2.67 -5.03 -46.20
C THR A 311 1.39 -4.92 -45.37
N SER A 312 0.27 -5.48 -45.84
CA SER A 312 -1.00 -5.45 -45.11
C SER A 312 -1.00 -6.35 -43.88
N PHE A 313 -0.09 -7.31 -43.78
CA PHE A 313 0.03 -8.22 -42.63
C PHE A 313 1.00 -7.73 -41.55
N ILE A 314 1.86 -6.72 -41.84
CA ILE A 314 2.84 -6.18 -40.87
C ILE A 314 2.14 -5.70 -39.58
N PRO A 315 1.06 -4.88 -39.63
CA PRO A 315 0.39 -4.44 -38.40
C PRO A 315 -0.17 -5.60 -37.58
N MET A 316 -0.71 -6.64 -38.23
CA MET A 316 -1.23 -7.82 -37.56
C MET A 316 -0.12 -8.58 -36.82
N LEU A 317 1.01 -8.85 -37.48
CA LEU A 317 2.14 -9.57 -36.88
C LEU A 317 2.75 -8.78 -35.70
N MET A 318 2.93 -7.48 -35.87
CA MET A 318 3.45 -6.59 -34.82
C MET A 318 2.51 -6.57 -33.61
N ASN A 319 1.20 -6.44 -33.83
CA ASN A 319 0.21 -6.39 -32.75
C ASN A 319 0.14 -7.75 -32.00
N THR A 320 0.17 -8.86 -32.72
CA THR A 320 0.16 -10.21 -32.12
C THR A 320 1.42 -10.44 -31.28
N GLY A 321 2.60 -10.10 -31.81
CA GLY A 321 3.85 -10.19 -31.09
C GLY A 321 3.91 -9.29 -29.85
N GLY A 322 3.45 -8.05 -30.00
CA GLY A 322 3.35 -7.08 -28.90
C GLY A 322 2.41 -7.55 -27.79
N SER A 323 1.23 -8.07 -28.14
CA SER A 323 0.26 -8.60 -27.16
C SER A 323 0.81 -9.84 -26.43
N SER A 324 1.48 -10.75 -27.16
CA SER A 324 2.12 -11.92 -26.53
C SER A 324 3.24 -11.51 -25.56
N GLY A 325 4.05 -10.52 -25.95
CA GLY A 325 5.10 -9.98 -25.08
C GLY A 325 4.52 -9.31 -23.82
N SER A 326 3.45 -8.54 -23.96
CA SER A 326 2.76 -7.91 -22.83
C SER A 326 2.20 -8.96 -21.86
N GLN A 327 1.57 -10.04 -22.36
CA GLN A 327 1.08 -11.13 -21.51
C GLN A 327 2.19 -11.82 -20.73
N ALA A 328 3.32 -12.11 -21.37
CA ALA A 328 4.47 -12.71 -20.70
C ALA A 328 5.05 -11.76 -19.65
N SER A 329 5.23 -10.48 -19.97
CA SER A 329 5.74 -9.47 -19.04
C SER A 329 4.85 -9.33 -17.80
N THR A 330 3.54 -9.25 -17.99
CA THR A 330 2.56 -9.15 -16.87
C THR A 330 2.68 -10.33 -15.91
N LEU A 331 2.79 -11.56 -16.43
CA LEU A 331 2.92 -12.76 -15.59
C LEU A 331 4.26 -12.82 -14.86
N VAL A 332 5.34 -12.39 -15.50
CA VAL A 332 6.68 -12.38 -14.89
C VAL A 332 6.79 -11.28 -13.82
N ILE A 333 6.29 -10.07 -14.10
CA ILE A 333 6.26 -8.97 -13.13
C ILE A 333 5.45 -9.39 -11.90
N ARG A 334 4.25 -9.92 -12.10
CA ARG A 334 3.44 -10.44 -10.99
C ARG A 334 4.17 -11.51 -10.18
N GLY A 335 4.82 -12.46 -10.87
CA GLY A 335 5.55 -13.52 -10.19
C GLY A 335 6.76 -13.03 -9.39
N LEU A 336 7.38 -11.91 -9.82
CA LEU A 336 8.43 -11.23 -9.05
C LEU A 336 7.84 -10.52 -7.83
N ALA A 337 6.75 -9.78 -8.02
CA ALA A 337 6.05 -9.06 -6.98
C ALA A 337 5.50 -9.98 -5.87
N THR A 338 4.93 -11.13 -6.25
CA THR A 338 4.40 -12.10 -5.28
C THR A 338 5.47 -13.04 -4.68
N GLY A 339 6.74 -12.86 -5.04
CA GLY A 339 7.82 -13.73 -4.58
C GLY A 339 7.78 -15.17 -5.14
N GLU A 340 6.88 -15.47 -6.11
CA GLU A 340 6.85 -16.77 -6.81
C GLU A 340 8.08 -16.98 -7.70
N ILE A 341 8.68 -15.88 -8.15
CA ILE A 341 9.87 -15.85 -9.03
C ILE A 341 10.93 -15.00 -8.35
N GLU A 342 12.13 -15.51 -8.20
CA GLU A 342 13.28 -14.74 -7.74
C GLU A 342 14.24 -14.43 -8.91
N LEU A 343 15.10 -13.41 -8.76
CA LEU A 343 16.10 -13.05 -9.78
C LEU A 343 17.04 -14.22 -10.14
N LYS A 344 17.26 -15.15 -9.22
CA LYS A 344 18.03 -16.38 -9.48
C LYS A 344 17.35 -17.34 -10.45
N ASP A 345 16.03 -17.23 -10.65
CA ASP A 345 15.26 -18.12 -11.51
C ASP A 345 15.18 -17.66 -12.97
N VAL A 346 15.85 -16.58 -13.32
CA VAL A 346 15.79 -15.93 -14.64
C VAL A 346 15.95 -16.93 -15.80
N PHE A 347 16.89 -17.87 -15.72
CA PHE A 347 17.09 -18.87 -16.78
C PHE A 347 15.94 -19.88 -16.87
N LYS A 348 15.33 -20.24 -15.73
CA LYS A 348 14.15 -21.12 -15.71
C LYS A 348 12.94 -20.42 -16.33
N VAL A 349 12.76 -19.14 -16.02
CA VAL A 349 11.68 -18.29 -16.57
C VAL A 349 11.85 -18.17 -18.08
N ILE A 350 13.05 -17.80 -18.57
CA ILE A 350 13.32 -17.69 -20.01
C ILE A 350 13.03 -19.02 -20.73
N TRP A 351 13.48 -20.15 -20.16
CA TRP A 351 13.23 -21.46 -20.76
C TRP A 351 11.75 -21.85 -20.73
N LYS A 352 11.01 -21.47 -19.70
CA LYS A 352 9.56 -21.69 -19.60
C LYS A 352 8.82 -20.86 -20.64
N GLU A 353 9.12 -19.56 -20.74
CA GLU A 353 8.53 -18.64 -21.70
C GLU A 353 8.84 -19.02 -23.14
N PHE A 354 10.07 -19.46 -23.43
CA PHE A 354 10.41 -19.97 -24.76
C PHE A 354 9.52 -21.15 -25.20
N ARG A 355 9.27 -22.11 -24.29
CA ARG A 355 8.40 -23.25 -24.62
C ARG A 355 6.93 -22.83 -24.77
N ILE A 356 6.45 -21.89 -23.94
CA ILE A 356 5.09 -21.34 -24.05
C ILE A 356 4.94 -20.61 -25.38
N SER A 357 5.88 -19.73 -25.72
CA SER A 357 5.87 -18.97 -26.97
C SER A 357 5.91 -19.87 -28.21
N LEU A 358 6.65 -20.98 -28.14
CA LEU A 358 6.68 -21.96 -29.23
C LEU A 358 5.31 -22.63 -29.44
N LEU A 359 4.63 -23.05 -28.37
CA LEU A 359 3.31 -23.65 -28.43
C LEU A 359 2.26 -22.65 -28.96
N VAL A 360 2.26 -21.43 -28.42
CA VAL A 360 1.37 -20.34 -28.85
C VAL A 360 1.62 -20.00 -30.32
N GLY A 361 2.90 -19.85 -30.71
CA GLY A 361 3.29 -19.53 -32.08
C GLY A 361 2.84 -20.58 -33.08
N ILE A 362 3.06 -21.87 -32.80
CA ILE A 362 2.59 -22.96 -33.65
C ILE A 362 1.06 -22.93 -33.79
N THR A 363 0.32 -22.74 -32.69
CA THR A 363 -1.13 -22.70 -32.72
C THR A 363 -1.63 -21.53 -33.56
N LEU A 364 -1.06 -20.34 -33.35
CA LEU A 364 -1.41 -19.14 -34.13
C LEU A 364 -1.04 -19.29 -35.61
N ALA A 365 0.10 -19.90 -35.93
CA ALA A 365 0.50 -20.18 -37.32
C ALA A 365 -0.51 -21.07 -38.04
N ILE A 366 -0.98 -22.15 -37.40
CA ILE A 366 -1.95 -23.06 -37.98
C ILE A 366 -3.30 -22.34 -38.21
N VAL A 367 -3.80 -21.61 -37.20
CA VAL A 367 -5.06 -20.88 -37.30
C VAL A 367 -4.98 -19.78 -38.35
N ASN A 368 -3.87 -19.02 -38.38
CA ASN A 368 -3.67 -17.95 -39.35
C ASN A 368 -3.55 -18.49 -40.78
N PHE A 369 -2.83 -19.59 -40.98
CA PHE A 369 -2.76 -20.26 -42.27
C PHE A 369 -4.15 -20.67 -42.77
N GLY A 370 -4.98 -21.31 -41.92
CA GLY A 370 -6.34 -21.68 -42.25
C GLY A 370 -7.20 -20.46 -42.61
N ARG A 371 -7.05 -19.35 -41.87
CA ARG A 371 -7.75 -18.11 -42.14
C ARG A 371 -7.35 -17.51 -43.50
N LEU A 372 -6.07 -17.41 -43.79
CA LEU A 372 -5.55 -16.86 -45.05
C LEU A 372 -6.00 -17.66 -46.26
N MET A 373 -6.02 -18.98 -46.16
CA MET A 373 -6.43 -19.87 -47.25
C MET A 373 -7.97 -19.86 -47.46
N SER A 374 -8.75 -19.77 -46.36
CA SER A 374 -10.23 -19.91 -46.44
C SER A 374 -10.95 -18.58 -46.68
N ILE A 375 -10.51 -17.51 -46.00
CA ILE A 375 -11.19 -16.21 -46.02
C ILE A 375 -10.58 -15.28 -47.07
N GLU A 376 -9.24 -15.09 -47.02
CA GLU A 376 -8.56 -14.13 -47.89
C GLU A 376 -8.15 -14.74 -49.24
N LYS A 377 -8.15 -16.07 -49.36
CA LYS A 377 -7.83 -16.83 -50.60
C LYS A 377 -6.46 -16.40 -51.17
N VAL A 378 -5.50 -16.15 -50.31
CA VAL A 378 -4.14 -15.78 -50.68
C VAL A 378 -3.40 -17.01 -51.21
N GLU A 379 -2.40 -16.80 -52.09
CA GLU A 379 -1.57 -17.86 -52.62
C GLU A 379 -0.82 -18.62 -51.50
N ILE A 380 -0.70 -19.95 -51.64
CA ILE A 380 -0.22 -20.84 -50.59
C ILE A 380 1.17 -20.47 -50.07
N HIS A 381 2.06 -19.99 -50.93
CA HIS A 381 3.40 -19.58 -50.52
C HIS A 381 3.39 -18.28 -49.68
N ILE A 382 2.51 -17.33 -49.97
CA ILE A 382 2.34 -16.12 -49.19
C ILE A 382 1.70 -16.46 -47.83
N ALA A 383 0.63 -17.30 -47.85
CA ALA A 383 -0.02 -17.77 -46.62
C ALA A 383 0.97 -18.49 -45.69
N LEU A 384 1.85 -19.34 -46.25
CA LEU A 384 2.88 -20.04 -45.49
C LEU A 384 3.89 -19.08 -44.88
N THR A 385 4.40 -18.13 -45.68
CA THR A 385 5.37 -17.13 -45.22
C THR A 385 4.79 -16.30 -44.05
N VAL A 386 3.60 -15.70 -44.21
CA VAL A 386 2.97 -14.88 -43.19
C VAL A 386 2.61 -15.67 -41.91
N SER A 387 2.31 -16.97 -42.05
CA SER A 387 1.94 -17.81 -40.89
C SER A 387 3.17 -18.33 -40.14
N LEU A 388 4.34 -18.45 -40.76
CA LEU A 388 5.58 -18.87 -40.13
C LEU A 388 6.41 -17.72 -39.53
N THR A 389 6.11 -16.49 -39.92
CA THR A 389 6.69 -15.26 -39.33
C THR A 389 6.05 -14.94 -37.99
#